data_b31cf3f68e83b6a72166edfbcbc6b950
#
_entry.id   b31cf3f68e83b6a72166edfbcbc6b950
#
_cell.length_a   1.000
_cell.length_b   1.000
_cell.length_c   1.000
_cell.angle_alpha   90.00
_cell.angle_beta   90.00
_cell.angle_gamma   90.00
#
_symmetry.space_group_name_H-M   'P 1'
#
loop_
_entity.id
_entity.type
_entity.pdbx_description
1 polymer ?
#
loop_
_entity_poly.entity_id
_entity_poly.type
_entity_poly.pdbx_seq_one_letter_code
_entity_poly.pdbx_strand_id
1 'polypeptide(L)'
;MWRLLLAALLLVPAAAEARMKAGPVVMSPHVRMWVGAGGGGTAPPGMPAPAVAYSLRKLLATANPLKAARIRRASDNAEQDIGFVGNDFDTAAATTFCAATTCFLRAMYDQTLTGRDVAQAIVANQPELVFGCTPAGQPCLRMTVSGSQNLASINFTPSSTVMSLNGVSRRSGATGACYVVTGTFNNRIQFANGLTGYQLLANLSAVAAAASAAENAWHSTTGIINGAASSLVADAATTTGTGTPSVSAGPNVIAQGVAGTTCNWVEALYWDATALTAQQAADLNSNQKAYWGF
;
A
#
# COMPACT_ATOMS: atom_id res chain seq x y z
N MET A 1 -52.60 -58.05 20.94
CA MET A 1 -51.21 -57.64 21.07
C MET A 1 -51.09 -56.25 20.49
N TRP A 2 -51.19 -55.24 21.35
CA TRP A 2 -51.10 -53.81 20.93
C TRP A 2 -49.69 -53.29 21.20
N ARG A 3 -49.07 -52.70 20.19
CA ARG A 3 -47.84 -51.95 20.30
C ARG A 3 -48.12 -50.46 20.40
N LEU A 4 -47.80 -49.88 21.54
CA LEU A 4 -47.79 -48.43 21.76
C LEU A 4 -46.51 -47.84 21.14
N LEU A 5 -46.70 -46.88 20.24
CA LEU A 5 -45.64 -46.03 19.74
C LEU A 5 -45.61 -44.72 20.58
N LEU A 6 -44.56 -44.50 21.33
CA LEU A 6 -44.25 -43.25 22.02
C LEU A 6 -43.59 -42.32 21.01
N ALA A 7 -44.25 -41.20 20.73
CA ALA A 7 -43.65 -40.09 19.99
C ALA A 7 -42.95 -39.12 20.98
N ALA A 8 -41.61 -39.02 20.89
CA ALA A 8 -40.86 -38.06 21.65
C ALA A 8 -40.88 -36.67 20.94
N LEU A 9 -41.48 -35.69 21.58
CA LEU A 9 -41.53 -34.31 21.15
C LEU A 9 -40.24 -33.61 21.56
N LEU A 10 -39.36 -33.32 20.61
CA LEU A 10 -38.15 -32.50 20.83
C LEU A 10 -38.54 -31.05 20.85
N LEU A 11 -38.49 -30.41 22.03
CA LEU A 11 -38.52 -28.97 22.19
C LEU A 11 -37.18 -28.37 21.77
N VAL A 12 -37.15 -27.60 20.71
CA VAL A 12 -36.04 -26.73 20.32
C VAL A 12 -36.22 -25.38 21.01
N PRO A 13 -35.25 -24.92 21.83
CA PRO A 13 -35.37 -23.56 22.39
C PRO A 13 -35.16 -22.50 21.34
N ALA A 14 -36.07 -21.53 21.27
CA ALA A 14 -35.97 -20.35 20.41
C ALA A 14 -34.78 -19.49 20.85
N ALA A 15 -33.82 -19.29 19.96
CA ALA A 15 -32.75 -18.34 20.14
C ALA A 15 -33.33 -16.92 20.10
N ALA A 16 -33.11 -16.16 21.17
CA ALA A 16 -33.47 -14.77 21.27
C ALA A 16 -32.60 -13.92 20.32
N GLU A 17 -33.18 -13.37 19.27
CA GLU A 17 -32.55 -12.36 18.43
C GLU A 17 -32.35 -11.06 19.21
N ALA A 18 -31.12 -10.75 19.58
CA ALA A 18 -30.75 -9.44 20.09
C ALA A 18 -30.73 -8.42 18.94
N ARG A 19 -31.83 -7.69 18.76
CA ARG A 19 -31.89 -6.54 17.85
C ARG A 19 -31.05 -5.40 18.45
N MET A 20 -29.85 -5.18 17.90
CA MET A 20 -29.11 -3.93 18.14
C MET A 20 -29.87 -2.77 17.47
N LYS A 21 -30.37 -1.83 18.27
CA LYS A 21 -30.88 -0.56 17.77
C LYS A 21 -29.69 0.28 17.28
N ALA A 22 -29.55 0.42 15.97
CA ALA A 22 -28.66 1.42 15.39
C ALA A 22 -29.24 2.81 15.64
N GLY A 23 -28.52 3.62 16.40
CA GLY A 23 -28.83 5.05 16.55
C GLY A 23 -28.51 5.82 15.27
N PRO A 24 -29.12 7.02 15.06
CA PRO A 24 -28.88 7.81 13.87
C PRO A 24 -27.42 8.28 13.80
N VAL A 25 -26.71 7.88 12.75
CA VAL A 25 -25.38 8.38 12.43
C VAL A 25 -25.53 9.74 11.74
N VAL A 26 -25.14 10.80 12.43
CA VAL A 26 -25.07 12.16 11.86
C VAL A 26 -23.81 12.20 10.97
N MET A 27 -24.00 12.17 9.67
CA MET A 27 -22.90 12.26 8.71
C MET A 27 -22.47 13.71 8.51
N SER A 28 -21.19 14.01 8.77
CA SER A 28 -20.54 15.25 8.34
C SER A 28 -20.30 15.19 6.81
N PRO A 29 -20.56 16.28 6.04
CA PRO A 29 -20.57 16.22 4.57
C PRO A 29 -19.20 16.08 3.89
N HIS A 30 -18.12 15.91 4.64
CA HIS A 30 -16.76 15.82 4.07
C HIS A 30 -15.99 14.52 4.39
N VAL A 31 -16.65 13.53 4.99
CA VAL A 31 -16.00 12.23 5.25
C VAL A 31 -16.31 11.30 4.08
N ARG A 32 -15.36 11.14 3.16
CA ARG A 32 -15.35 9.98 2.26
C ARG A 32 -15.16 8.76 3.13
N MET A 33 -16.22 7.99 3.30
CA MET A 33 -16.23 6.84 4.18
C MET A 33 -15.29 5.75 3.66
N TRP A 34 -14.24 5.48 4.41
CA TRP A 34 -13.51 4.22 4.36
C TRP A 34 -14.45 3.15 4.94
N VAL A 35 -14.95 2.26 4.12
CA VAL A 35 -15.85 1.21 4.59
C VAL A 35 -15.03 0.09 5.19
N GLY A 36 -14.90 0.08 6.48
CA GLY A 36 -14.32 -1.01 7.24
C GLY A 36 -15.40 -1.71 8.06
N ALA A 37 -15.83 -2.85 7.64
CA ALA A 37 -16.42 -3.85 8.52
C ALA A 37 -16.18 -5.23 7.89
N GLY A 38 -15.25 -5.96 8.46
CA GLY A 38 -15.05 -7.37 8.19
C GLY A 38 -13.80 -7.68 7.36
N GLY A 39 -12.77 -8.17 8.03
CA GLY A 39 -11.69 -8.95 7.42
C GLY A 39 -10.79 -8.26 6.40
N GLY A 40 -9.82 -7.51 6.86
CA GLY A 40 -8.48 -7.53 6.29
C GLY A 40 -8.18 -6.82 4.98
N GLY A 41 -8.96 -5.88 4.45
CA GLY A 41 -8.60 -5.37 3.11
C GLY A 41 -8.60 -3.85 2.93
N THR A 42 -9.27 -3.12 3.76
CA THR A 42 -9.41 -1.65 3.62
C THR A 42 -8.54 -0.89 4.60
N ALA A 43 -8.23 0.37 4.29
CA ALA A 43 -7.51 1.22 5.23
C ALA A 43 -8.31 1.44 6.52
N PRO A 44 -7.63 1.80 7.64
CA PRO A 44 -8.26 1.96 8.95
C PRO A 44 -9.36 3.03 8.94
N PRO A 45 -10.40 2.88 9.77
CA PRO A 45 -11.40 3.92 9.96
C PRO A 45 -10.79 5.23 10.45
N GLY A 46 -11.34 6.38 10.05
CA GLY A 46 -10.88 7.69 10.51
C GLY A 46 -9.62 8.22 9.81
N MET A 47 -9.07 7.50 8.84
CA MET A 47 -7.99 8.03 8.01
C MET A 47 -8.52 9.14 7.08
N PRO A 48 -7.77 10.26 6.92
CA PRO A 48 -8.08 11.23 5.89
C PRO A 48 -7.92 10.59 4.50
N ALA A 49 -8.69 11.08 3.52
CA ALA A 49 -8.57 10.59 2.15
C ALA A 49 -7.17 10.92 1.58
N PRO A 50 -6.44 9.96 1.03
CA PRO A 50 -5.17 10.23 0.39
C PRO A 50 -5.35 10.97 -0.93
N ALA A 51 -4.34 11.72 -1.34
CA ALA A 51 -4.29 12.36 -2.65
C ALA A 51 -4.01 11.35 -3.78
N VAL A 52 -3.27 10.27 -3.46
CA VAL A 52 -3.10 9.08 -4.32
C VAL A 52 -2.98 7.83 -3.47
N ALA A 53 -3.40 6.69 -4.01
CA ALA A 53 -3.35 5.39 -3.36
C ALA A 53 -3.04 4.29 -4.37
N TYR A 54 -1.89 3.65 -4.21
CA TYR A 54 -1.44 2.54 -5.04
C TYR A 54 -1.28 1.29 -4.18
N SER A 55 -1.94 0.21 -4.54
CA SER A 55 -1.82 -1.04 -3.78
C SER A 55 -2.31 -2.24 -4.59
N LEU A 56 -1.73 -3.41 -4.29
CA LEU A 56 -2.24 -4.71 -4.72
C LEU A 56 -3.41 -5.22 -3.85
N ARG A 57 -3.92 -4.41 -2.92
CA ARG A 57 -5.21 -4.61 -2.26
C ARG A 57 -6.14 -3.43 -2.50
N LYS A 58 -7.44 -3.64 -2.38
CA LYS A 58 -8.41 -2.58 -2.49
C LYS A 58 -8.43 -1.76 -1.21
N LEU A 59 -7.95 -0.50 -1.27
CA LEU A 59 -7.87 0.41 -0.13
C LEU A 59 -9.13 1.26 0.03
N LEU A 60 -9.75 1.64 -1.09
CA LEU A 60 -10.88 2.55 -1.15
C LEU A 60 -12.12 1.85 -1.68
N ALA A 61 -13.28 2.10 -1.06
CA ALA A 61 -14.56 1.59 -1.57
C ALA A 61 -14.86 2.09 -3.00
N THR A 62 -14.38 3.29 -3.32
CA THR A 62 -14.51 3.94 -4.63
C THR A 62 -13.57 3.39 -5.69
N ALA A 63 -12.55 2.59 -5.32
CA ALA A 63 -11.62 2.02 -6.27
C ALA A 63 -12.34 1.20 -7.34
N ASN A 64 -11.90 1.34 -8.59
CA ASN A 64 -12.44 0.55 -9.68
C ASN A 64 -12.16 -0.94 -9.44
N PRO A 65 -13.18 -1.79 -9.30
CA PRO A 65 -12.98 -3.21 -8.99
C PRO A 65 -12.27 -3.98 -10.12
N LEU A 66 -12.30 -3.46 -11.35
CA LEU A 66 -11.71 -4.12 -12.53
C LEU A 66 -10.29 -3.64 -12.83
N LYS A 67 -9.74 -2.68 -12.05
CA LYS A 67 -8.46 -2.03 -12.35
C LYS A 67 -7.63 -1.83 -11.10
N ALA A 68 -6.90 -2.87 -10.69
CA ALA A 68 -5.81 -2.75 -9.72
C ALA A 68 -4.49 -2.40 -10.44
N ALA A 69 -4.18 -3.19 -11.46
CA ALA A 69 -2.94 -3.05 -12.22
C ALA A 69 -3.10 -3.54 -13.67
N ARG A 70 -2.27 -3.03 -14.57
CA ARG A 70 -2.03 -3.59 -15.90
C ARG A 70 -0.74 -4.37 -15.88
N ILE A 71 -0.81 -5.63 -16.25
CA ILE A 71 0.33 -6.53 -16.32
C ILE A 71 0.62 -6.92 -17.77
N ARG A 72 1.90 -7.21 -18.07
CA ARG A 72 2.40 -7.63 -19.38
C ARG A 72 3.12 -8.96 -19.26
N ARG A 73 2.84 -9.90 -20.15
CA ARG A 73 3.56 -11.18 -20.28
C ARG A 73 4.89 -10.99 -21.01
N ALA A 74 5.93 -11.69 -20.54
CA ALA A 74 7.25 -11.66 -21.19
C ALA A 74 7.27 -12.40 -22.53
N SER A 75 6.45 -13.45 -22.70
CA SER A 75 6.49 -14.34 -23.85
C SER A 75 6.06 -13.69 -25.17
N ASP A 76 5.08 -12.80 -25.12
CA ASP A 76 4.43 -12.22 -26.30
C ASP A 76 4.10 -10.73 -26.18
N ASN A 77 4.46 -10.11 -25.05
CA ASN A 77 4.15 -8.73 -24.69
C ASN A 77 2.64 -8.40 -24.61
N ALA A 78 1.77 -9.41 -24.54
CA ALA A 78 0.35 -9.18 -24.30
C ALA A 78 0.14 -8.50 -22.95
N GLU A 79 -0.83 -7.59 -22.89
CA GLU A 79 -1.18 -6.84 -21.68
C GLU A 79 -2.61 -7.14 -21.25
N GLN A 80 -2.85 -7.16 -19.95
CA GLN A 80 -4.19 -7.34 -19.36
C GLN A 80 -4.34 -6.48 -18.11
N ASP A 81 -5.52 -5.87 -17.94
CA ASP A 81 -5.92 -5.25 -16.68
C ASP A 81 -6.37 -6.35 -15.71
N ILE A 82 -5.84 -6.30 -14.50
CA ILE A 82 -6.23 -7.16 -13.39
C ILE A 82 -6.92 -6.30 -12.34
N GLY A 83 -8.03 -6.77 -11.84
CA GLY A 83 -8.84 -6.08 -10.84
C GLY A 83 -8.68 -6.65 -9.43
N PHE A 84 -9.77 -6.53 -8.66
CA PHE A 84 -9.87 -7.04 -7.31
C PHE A 84 -10.99 -8.07 -7.19
N VAL A 85 -10.78 -9.09 -6.37
CA VAL A 85 -11.81 -10.01 -5.88
C VAL A 85 -12.03 -9.69 -4.40
N GLY A 86 -13.17 -9.11 -4.07
CA GLY A 86 -13.36 -8.52 -2.74
C GLY A 86 -12.40 -7.36 -2.51
N ASN A 87 -11.50 -7.53 -1.55
CA ASN A 87 -10.47 -6.55 -1.24
C ASN A 87 -9.06 -6.97 -1.72
N ASP A 88 -8.93 -8.15 -2.30
CA ASP A 88 -7.64 -8.72 -2.71
C ASP A 88 -7.43 -8.52 -4.22
N PHE A 89 -6.17 -8.43 -4.62
CA PHE A 89 -5.78 -8.52 -6.03
C PHE A 89 -6.27 -9.84 -6.62
N ASP A 90 -6.84 -9.81 -7.82
CA ASP A 90 -7.29 -11.03 -8.50
C ASP A 90 -6.09 -11.88 -8.94
N THR A 91 -5.50 -12.56 -7.96
CA THR A 91 -4.34 -13.44 -8.17
C THR A 91 -4.66 -14.59 -9.10
N ALA A 92 -5.90 -15.08 -9.11
CA ALA A 92 -6.32 -16.19 -9.98
C ALA A 92 -6.30 -15.76 -11.45
N ALA A 93 -6.90 -14.61 -11.79
CA ALA A 93 -6.86 -14.05 -13.14
C ALA A 93 -5.42 -13.75 -13.57
N ALA A 94 -4.62 -13.14 -12.68
CA ALA A 94 -3.22 -12.82 -12.95
C ALA A 94 -2.38 -14.09 -13.20
N THR A 95 -2.54 -15.13 -12.38
CA THR A 95 -1.82 -16.41 -12.54
C THR A 95 -2.21 -17.11 -13.85
N THR A 96 -3.50 -17.09 -14.20
CA THR A 96 -3.98 -17.65 -15.46
C THR A 96 -3.38 -16.92 -16.66
N PHE A 97 -3.38 -15.59 -16.63
CA PHE A 97 -2.78 -14.77 -17.69
C PHE A 97 -1.27 -14.98 -17.80
N CYS A 98 -0.57 -15.13 -16.67
CA CYS A 98 0.88 -15.31 -16.59
C CYS A 98 1.33 -16.77 -16.71
N ALA A 99 0.44 -17.69 -17.09
CA ALA A 99 0.77 -19.10 -17.17
C ALA A 99 1.99 -19.36 -18.09
N ALA A 100 2.97 -20.10 -17.56
CA ALA A 100 4.22 -20.48 -18.22
C ALA A 100 5.11 -19.30 -18.69
N THR A 101 4.92 -18.10 -18.12
CA THR A 101 5.75 -16.92 -18.43
C THR A 101 5.90 -16.01 -17.21
N THR A 102 6.93 -15.17 -17.22
CA THR A 102 7.06 -14.09 -16.25
C THR A 102 6.13 -12.93 -16.62
N CYS A 103 5.53 -12.31 -15.62
CA CYS A 103 4.76 -11.09 -15.81
C CYS A 103 5.43 -9.89 -15.15
N PHE A 104 5.24 -8.75 -15.78
CA PHE A 104 5.75 -7.46 -15.34
C PHE A 104 4.62 -6.47 -15.19
N LEU A 105 4.79 -5.50 -14.29
CA LEU A 105 3.83 -4.43 -14.12
C LEU A 105 4.06 -3.33 -15.15
N ARG A 106 3.06 -3.09 -16.00
CA ARG A 106 3.02 -1.99 -16.97
C ARG A 106 2.48 -0.72 -16.34
N ALA A 107 1.47 -0.85 -15.48
CA ALA A 107 0.87 0.26 -14.75
C ALA A 107 0.20 -0.22 -13.45
N MET A 108 0.09 0.67 -12.47
CA MET A 108 -0.78 0.52 -11.30
C MET A 108 -1.74 1.69 -11.26
N TYR A 109 -3.01 1.38 -11.06
CA TYR A 109 -4.08 2.37 -11.09
C TYR A 109 -4.24 3.06 -9.74
N ASP A 110 -4.40 4.39 -9.78
CA ASP A 110 -4.69 5.20 -8.61
C ASP A 110 -6.12 4.93 -8.11
N GLN A 111 -6.23 4.39 -6.91
CA GLN A 111 -7.53 4.05 -6.33
C GLN A 111 -8.36 5.27 -5.90
N THR A 112 -7.76 6.47 -5.86
CA THR A 112 -8.48 7.73 -5.58
C THR A 112 -9.25 8.25 -6.79
N LEU A 113 -9.03 7.67 -7.97
CA LEU A 113 -9.61 8.08 -9.25
C LEU A 113 -9.25 9.52 -9.68
N THR A 114 -8.11 10.03 -9.19
CA THR A 114 -7.61 11.36 -9.61
C THR A 114 -6.87 11.33 -10.95
N GLY A 115 -6.74 10.15 -11.56
CA GLY A 115 -6.04 9.94 -12.83
C GLY A 115 -4.52 10.00 -12.72
N ARG A 116 -3.98 9.83 -11.52
CA ARG A 116 -2.54 9.81 -11.27
C ARG A 116 -1.97 8.40 -11.28
N ASP A 117 -2.39 7.59 -12.24
CA ASP A 117 -1.86 6.25 -12.42
C ASP A 117 -0.34 6.29 -12.57
N VAL A 118 0.34 5.30 -12.02
CA VAL A 118 1.79 5.13 -12.20
C VAL A 118 2.06 4.06 -13.25
N ALA A 119 3.02 4.33 -14.14
CA ALA A 119 3.31 3.42 -15.24
C ALA A 119 4.81 3.38 -15.59
N GLN A 120 5.21 2.32 -16.29
CA GLN A 120 6.52 2.16 -16.90
C GLN A 120 6.39 1.72 -18.37
N ALA A 121 6.73 2.62 -19.28
CA ALA A 121 6.64 2.35 -20.71
C ALA A 121 7.79 1.45 -21.23
N ILE A 122 8.98 1.61 -20.62
CA ILE A 122 10.18 0.89 -21.04
C ILE A 122 10.12 -0.52 -20.47
N VAL A 123 10.00 -1.50 -21.36
CA VAL A 123 9.85 -2.94 -21.01
C VAL A 123 10.92 -3.43 -20.03
N ALA A 124 12.18 -3.07 -20.27
CA ALA A 124 13.32 -3.48 -19.43
C ALA A 124 13.27 -2.88 -17.99
N ASN A 125 12.49 -1.82 -17.80
CA ASN A 125 12.39 -1.10 -16.53
C ASN A 125 11.08 -1.43 -15.77
N GLN A 126 10.26 -2.32 -16.29
CA GLN A 126 9.02 -2.72 -15.61
C GLN A 126 9.33 -3.62 -14.42
N PRO A 127 8.74 -3.34 -13.23
CA PRO A 127 8.84 -4.24 -12.10
C PRO A 127 8.22 -5.60 -12.40
N GLU A 128 8.82 -6.66 -11.87
CA GLU A 128 8.27 -8.01 -11.97
C GLU A 128 7.12 -8.21 -10.97
N LEU A 129 6.05 -8.88 -11.40
CA LEU A 129 4.98 -9.34 -10.53
C LEU A 129 5.33 -10.73 -10.00
N VAL A 130 5.51 -10.85 -8.69
CA VAL A 130 5.87 -12.10 -8.02
C VAL A 130 4.70 -12.59 -7.17
N PHE A 131 4.24 -13.81 -7.41
CA PHE A 131 3.18 -14.45 -6.64
C PHE A 131 3.72 -15.06 -5.34
N GLY A 132 2.91 -15.08 -4.27
CA GLY A 132 3.29 -15.64 -2.97
C GLY A 132 4.48 -14.95 -2.31
N CYS A 133 4.65 -13.68 -2.55
CA CYS A 133 5.84 -12.91 -2.17
C CYS A 133 5.78 -12.37 -0.74
N THR A 134 4.60 -12.05 -0.24
CA THR A 134 4.41 -11.58 1.15
C THR A 134 4.22 -12.75 2.11
N PRO A 135 4.44 -12.58 3.42
CA PRO A 135 4.18 -13.64 4.40
C PRO A 135 2.74 -14.15 4.39
N ALA A 136 1.76 -13.29 4.06
CA ALA A 136 0.36 -13.70 3.87
C ALA A 136 0.10 -14.42 2.53
N GLY A 137 1.13 -14.69 1.71
CA GLY A 137 0.98 -15.34 0.40
C GLY A 137 0.48 -14.43 -0.72
N GLN A 138 0.34 -13.14 -0.48
CA GLN A 138 -0.10 -12.17 -1.48
C GLN A 138 1.02 -11.82 -2.48
N PRO A 139 0.69 -11.36 -3.71
CA PRO A 139 1.70 -10.94 -4.68
C PRO A 139 2.41 -9.66 -4.26
N CYS A 140 3.59 -9.44 -4.83
CA CYS A 140 4.34 -8.20 -4.71
C CYS A 140 4.98 -7.78 -6.03
N LEU A 141 5.45 -6.55 -6.10
CA LEU A 141 6.34 -6.06 -7.14
C LEU A 141 7.79 -6.30 -6.72
N ARG A 142 8.59 -6.85 -7.61
CA ARG A 142 10.02 -7.04 -7.42
C ARG A 142 10.80 -6.19 -8.41
N MET A 143 11.71 -5.37 -7.90
CA MET A 143 12.69 -4.63 -8.65
C MET A 143 14.05 -5.25 -8.40
N THR A 144 14.72 -5.69 -9.44
CA THR A 144 16.09 -6.21 -9.40
C THR A 144 17.01 -5.30 -10.18
N VAL A 145 17.99 -4.71 -9.50
CA VAL A 145 19.37 -4.45 -9.93
C VAL A 145 19.70 -3.47 -11.06
N SER A 146 18.85 -3.09 -11.98
CA SER A 146 19.34 -2.19 -13.05
C SER A 146 19.27 -0.69 -12.74
N GLY A 147 18.78 -0.33 -11.54
CA GLY A 147 18.67 1.06 -11.11
C GLY A 147 17.59 1.89 -11.82
N SER A 148 16.94 1.31 -12.83
CA SER A 148 15.95 2.01 -13.64
C SER A 148 14.53 1.46 -13.49
N GLN A 149 14.35 0.35 -12.75
CA GLN A 149 13.01 -0.20 -12.53
C GLN A 149 12.23 0.67 -11.57
N ASN A 150 11.12 1.19 -12.04
CA ASN A 150 10.21 2.01 -11.26
C ASN A 150 8.82 2.09 -11.90
N LEU A 151 7.88 2.68 -11.17
CA LEU A 151 6.61 3.15 -11.71
C LEU A 151 6.49 4.65 -11.39
N ALA A 152 6.13 5.46 -12.37
CA ALA A 152 5.99 6.91 -12.21
C ALA A 152 4.64 7.40 -12.73
N SER A 153 4.04 8.38 -12.03
CA SER A 153 2.85 9.09 -12.48
C SER A 153 3.20 10.25 -13.41
N ILE A 154 2.18 10.91 -13.94
CA ILE A 154 2.31 12.26 -14.48
C ILE A 154 2.78 13.23 -13.38
N ASN A 155 3.41 14.32 -13.80
CA ASN A 155 3.83 15.37 -12.88
C ASN A 155 2.61 16.01 -12.20
N PHE A 156 2.74 16.29 -10.91
CA PHE A 156 1.82 17.14 -10.17
C PHE A 156 2.61 18.04 -9.22
N THR A 157 1.99 19.10 -8.76
CA THR A 157 2.58 20.04 -7.79
C THR A 157 1.89 19.85 -6.45
N PRO A 158 2.62 19.56 -5.36
CA PRO A 158 2.04 19.56 -4.02
C PRO A 158 1.41 20.93 -3.72
N SER A 159 0.27 20.92 -3.05
CA SER A 159 -0.45 22.15 -2.70
C SER A 159 0.06 22.81 -1.41
N SER A 160 0.89 22.09 -0.64
CA SER A 160 1.33 22.52 0.69
C SER A 160 2.73 22.01 1.02
N THR A 161 3.35 22.70 2.00
CA THR A 161 4.59 22.26 2.68
C THR A 161 4.33 21.23 3.79
N VAL A 162 3.10 20.74 3.92
CA VAL A 162 2.73 19.66 4.83
C VAL A 162 2.30 18.45 4.01
N MET A 163 2.86 17.30 4.29
CA MET A 163 2.51 16.06 3.58
C MET A 163 2.78 14.82 4.41
N SER A 164 2.10 13.76 4.08
CA SER A 164 2.38 12.43 4.61
C SER A 164 2.57 11.43 3.48
N LEU A 165 3.52 10.53 3.68
CA LEU A 165 3.88 9.46 2.77
C LEU A 165 3.82 8.14 3.53
N ASN A 166 3.34 7.11 2.89
CA ASN A 166 3.35 5.77 3.49
C ASN A 166 3.69 4.73 2.43
N GLY A 167 4.33 3.65 2.84
CA GLY A 167 4.56 2.52 1.96
C GLY A 167 4.92 1.25 2.69
N VAL A 168 4.68 0.13 2.01
CA VAL A 168 5.03 -1.21 2.48
C VAL A 168 6.03 -1.82 1.51
N SER A 169 7.19 -2.15 2.04
CA SER A 169 8.31 -2.65 1.23
C SER A 169 9.23 -3.59 2.02
N ARG A 170 10.04 -4.35 1.26
CA ARG A 170 11.14 -5.17 1.78
C ARG A 170 12.36 -4.94 0.92
N ARG A 171 13.52 -4.74 1.56
CA ARG A 171 14.82 -4.71 0.90
C ARG A 171 15.59 -6.00 1.16
N SER A 172 16.25 -6.53 0.14
CA SER A 172 17.25 -7.56 0.28
C SER A 172 18.53 -7.18 -0.49
N GLY A 173 19.69 -7.30 0.17
CA GLY A 173 21.00 -6.90 -0.37
C GLY A 173 21.53 -5.60 0.22
N ALA A 174 22.83 -5.59 0.51
CA ALA A 174 23.48 -4.60 1.38
C ALA A 174 23.84 -3.25 0.74
N THR A 175 23.77 -3.09 -0.57
CA THR A 175 24.47 -2.02 -1.28
C THR A 175 23.60 -1.09 -2.12
N GLY A 176 22.30 -1.08 -2.01
CA GLY A 176 21.46 -0.18 -2.80
C GLY A 176 20.36 0.45 -1.98
N ALA A 177 19.73 1.50 -2.48
CA ALA A 177 18.55 2.09 -1.89
C ALA A 177 17.28 1.52 -2.50
N CYS A 178 16.24 1.35 -1.67
CA CYS A 178 14.87 1.13 -2.12
C CYS A 178 14.07 2.40 -1.87
N TYR A 179 13.58 3.03 -2.91
CA TYR A 179 12.61 4.10 -2.75
C TYR A 179 11.22 3.50 -2.58
N VAL A 180 10.60 3.80 -1.47
CA VAL A 180 9.30 3.22 -1.11
C VAL A 180 8.18 4.01 -1.75
N VAL A 181 8.22 5.33 -1.58
CA VAL A 181 7.27 6.29 -2.14
C VAL A 181 7.94 7.66 -2.25
N THR A 182 7.73 8.35 -3.33
CA THR A 182 8.11 9.74 -3.49
C THR A 182 6.88 10.57 -3.80
N GLY A 183 6.66 11.59 -2.99
CA GLY A 183 5.64 12.61 -3.26
C GLY A 183 6.26 13.81 -3.98
N THR A 184 6.69 13.66 -5.19
CA THR A 184 7.73 14.40 -5.91
C THR A 184 9.13 13.90 -5.55
N PHE A 185 10.03 13.85 -6.50
CA PHE A 185 11.33 13.18 -6.39
C PHE A 185 12.17 13.61 -5.16
N ASN A 186 11.95 14.81 -4.66
CA ASN A 186 12.74 15.37 -3.56
C ASN A 186 12.20 15.07 -2.15
N ASN A 187 10.95 14.60 -2.04
CA ASN A 187 10.31 14.24 -0.78
C ASN A 187 10.00 12.74 -0.82
N ARG A 188 10.67 11.93 0.01
CA ARG A 188 10.54 10.47 -0.12
C ARG A 188 10.82 9.71 1.16
N ILE A 189 10.27 8.52 1.23
CA ILE A 189 10.73 7.47 2.13
C ILE A 189 11.65 6.55 1.31
N GLN A 190 12.81 6.26 1.84
CA GLN A 190 13.74 5.31 1.25
C GLN A 190 14.35 4.40 2.31
N PHE A 191 14.64 3.16 1.94
CA PHE A 191 15.63 2.37 2.66
C PHE A 191 17.00 2.78 2.10
N ALA A 192 17.80 3.45 2.90
CA ALA A 192 18.97 4.14 2.40
C ALA A 192 20.14 3.19 2.11
N ASN A 193 20.97 3.57 1.13
CA ASN A 193 22.22 2.87 0.83
C ASN A 193 23.19 2.98 2.01
N GLY A 194 23.79 1.84 2.42
CA GLY A 194 24.76 1.78 3.51
C GLY A 194 24.18 2.02 4.91
N LEU A 195 22.87 2.19 5.04
CA LEU A 195 22.18 2.32 6.32
C LEU A 195 21.38 1.06 6.63
N THR A 196 21.19 0.81 7.91
CA THR A 196 20.43 -0.33 8.41
C THR A 196 18.95 -0.03 8.60
N GLY A 197 18.43 1.07 8.01
CA GLY A 197 17.05 1.49 8.23
C GLY A 197 16.49 2.45 7.18
N TYR A 198 15.25 2.84 7.40
CA TYR A 198 14.55 3.79 6.56
C TYR A 198 14.94 5.23 6.87
N GLN A 199 14.88 6.07 5.87
CA GLN A 199 15.00 7.52 5.98
C GLN A 199 13.78 8.21 5.37
N LEU A 200 13.34 9.28 6.04
CA LEU A 200 12.46 10.29 5.48
C LEU A 200 13.31 11.46 4.98
N LEU A 201 13.15 11.82 3.73
CA LEU A 201 13.79 12.99 3.13
C LEU A 201 12.74 14.03 2.77
N ALA A 202 13.07 15.29 3.07
CA ALA A 202 12.38 16.46 2.58
C ALA A 202 13.38 17.32 1.81
N ASN A 203 13.06 17.63 0.55
CA ASN A 203 13.94 18.38 -0.35
C ASN A 203 15.37 17.79 -0.41
N LEU A 204 15.48 16.47 -0.51
CA LEU A 204 16.73 15.67 -0.51
C LEU A 204 17.53 15.71 0.79
N SER A 205 17.08 16.43 1.80
CA SER A 205 17.73 16.46 3.12
C SER A 205 17.08 15.43 4.03
N ALA A 206 17.88 14.69 4.79
CA ALA A 206 17.38 13.75 5.78
C ALA A 206 16.66 14.50 6.90
N VAL A 207 15.41 14.14 7.13
CA VAL A 207 14.55 14.72 8.18
C VAL A 207 14.53 13.82 9.40
N ALA A 208 14.33 12.53 9.17
CA ALA A 208 14.32 11.52 10.22
C ALA A 208 14.88 10.20 9.66
N ALA A 209 15.53 9.44 10.50
CA ALA A 209 16.04 8.13 10.16
C ALA A 209 15.59 7.12 11.21
N ALA A 210 14.96 6.02 10.78
CA ALA A 210 14.66 4.90 11.65
C ALA A 210 15.93 4.10 11.90
N ALA A 211 16.26 3.89 13.16
CA ALA A 211 17.56 3.39 13.59
C ALA A 211 17.85 1.94 13.17
N SER A 212 16.87 1.10 12.93
CA SER A 212 17.07 -0.27 12.43
C SER A 212 15.80 -0.83 11.81
N ALA A 213 15.86 -1.18 10.55
CA ALA A 213 14.89 -2.05 9.92
C ALA A 213 15.65 -3.30 9.45
N ALA A 214 15.19 -4.47 9.83
CA ALA A 214 15.85 -5.71 9.46
C ALA A 214 15.84 -5.89 7.93
N GLU A 215 16.99 -6.18 7.35
CA GLU A 215 17.04 -6.60 5.96
C GLU A 215 16.25 -7.90 5.76
N ASN A 216 15.71 -8.10 4.58
CA ASN A 216 14.87 -9.25 4.21
C ASN A 216 13.54 -9.35 4.97
N ALA A 217 13.18 -8.39 5.81
CA ALA A 217 11.89 -8.27 6.45
C ALA A 217 10.99 -7.25 5.73
N TRP A 218 9.69 -7.48 5.77
CA TRP A 218 8.70 -6.52 5.33
C TRP A 218 8.49 -5.45 6.40
N HIS A 219 8.32 -4.22 5.96
CA HIS A 219 8.13 -3.06 6.82
C HIS A 219 7.00 -2.17 6.31
N SER A 220 6.20 -1.66 7.23
CA SER A 220 5.31 -0.54 7.00
C SER A 220 5.97 0.74 7.49
N THR A 221 6.05 1.74 6.62
CA THR A 221 6.71 3.01 6.93
C THR A 221 5.81 4.19 6.62
N THR A 222 5.71 5.13 7.55
CA THR A 222 4.93 6.38 7.40
C THR A 222 5.83 7.56 7.71
N GLY A 223 6.04 8.42 6.73
CA GLY A 223 6.77 9.68 6.86
C GLY A 223 5.80 10.84 6.92
N ILE A 224 5.96 11.72 7.89
CA ILE A 224 5.19 12.95 8.06
C ILE A 224 6.16 14.11 7.96
N ILE A 225 5.97 14.97 6.97
CA ILE A 225 6.76 16.19 6.78
C ILE A 225 5.88 17.38 7.20
N ASN A 226 6.24 18.02 8.31
CA ASN A 226 5.47 19.11 8.92
C ASN A 226 6.41 20.04 9.72
N GLY A 227 7.41 20.62 9.05
CA GLY A 227 8.39 21.50 9.68
C GLY A 227 9.08 20.82 10.87
N ALA A 228 9.06 21.44 12.02
CA ALA A 228 9.67 20.90 13.26
C ALA A 228 8.92 19.70 13.86
N ALA A 229 7.68 19.44 13.42
CA ALA A 229 6.87 18.30 13.84
C ALA A 229 6.96 17.13 12.84
N SER A 230 8.02 17.07 12.05
CA SER A 230 8.23 15.97 11.10
C SER A 230 8.64 14.69 11.82
N SER A 231 8.19 13.55 11.31
CA SER A 231 8.49 12.25 11.90
C SER A 231 8.51 11.13 10.87
N LEU A 232 9.21 10.05 11.19
CA LEU A 232 9.18 8.77 10.48
C LEU A 232 8.77 7.67 11.46
N VAL A 233 7.72 6.97 11.11
CA VAL A 233 7.27 5.76 11.82
C VAL A 233 7.62 4.57 10.94
N ALA A 234 8.46 3.67 11.44
CA ALA A 234 8.78 2.41 10.79
C ALA A 234 8.33 1.27 11.72
N ASP A 235 7.39 0.47 11.27
CA ASP A 235 6.67 -0.54 12.06
C ASP A 235 6.01 0.06 13.33
N ALA A 236 6.69 0.04 14.46
CA ALA A 236 6.23 0.65 15.71
C ALA A 236 7.19 1.72 16.24
N ALA A 237 8.37 1.85 15.63
CA ALA A 237 9.38 2.81 16.07
C ALA A 237 9.15 4.19 15.42
N THR A 238 9.17 5.24 16.22
CA THR A 238 9.03 6.62 15.75
C THR A 238 10.32 7.38 15.98
N THR A 239 10.79 8.09 14.95
CA THR A 239 11.87 9.06 15.03
C THR A 239 11.35 10.41 14.55
N THR A 240 11.84 11.49 15.19
CA THR A 240 11.42 12.85 14.86
C THR A 240 12.57 13.63 14.25
N GLY A 241 12.25 14.68 13.53
CA GLY A 241 13.21 15.57 12.91
C GLY A 241 12.55 16.82 12.36
N THR A 242 13.36 17.70 11.76
CA THR A 242 12.86 18.94 11.15
C THR A 242 13.06 18.87 9.65
N GLY A 243 12.02 19.13 8.87
CA GLY A 243 12.09 19.11 7.43
C GLY A 243 11.14 20.07 6.75
N THR A 244 11.63 20.72 5.70
CA THR A 244 10.83 21.55 4.79
C THR A 244 10.75 20.83 3.46
N PRO A 245 9.56 20.41 3.00
CA PRO A 245 9.43 19.68 1.75
C PRO A 245 9.63 20.61 0.55
N SER A 246 10.05 20.01 -0.55
CA SER A 246 9.95 20.67 -1.85
C SER A 246 8.49 20.65 -2.33
N VAL A 247 8.01 21.80 -2.81
CA VAL A 247 6.72 21.94 -3.48
C VAL A 247 6.86 22.04 -4.98
N SER A 248 8.01 21.66 -5.52
CA SER A 248 8.25 21.62 -6.97
C SER A 248 7.41 20.54 -7.63
N ALA A 249 6.93 20.83 -8.84
CA ALA A 249 6.24 19.83 -9.64
C ALA A 249 7.13 18.62 -9.95
N GLY A 250 6.57 17.44 -9.89
CA GLY A 250 7.26 16.20 -10.21
C GLY A 250 6.31 15.00 -10.20
N PRO A 251 6.74 13.84 -10.72
CA PRO A 251 5.96 12.64 -10.66
C PRO A 251 5.96 12.05 -9.24
N ASN A 252 4.89 11.37 -8.84
CA ASN A 252 4.99 10.33 -7.82
C ASN A 252 5.78 9.17 -8.43
N VAL A 253 6.81 8.74 -7.74
CA VAL A 253 7.55 7.52 -8.11
C VAL A 253 7.37 6.53 -6.98
N ILE A 254 6.97 5.34 -7.32
CA ILE A 254 6.85 4.22 -6.37
C ILE A 254 7.76 3.10 -6.80
N ALA A 255 8.16 2.30 -5.82
CA ALA A 255 8.84 1.04 -6.08
C ALA A 255 10.11 1.21 -6.95
N GLN A 256 10.94 2.21 -6.67
CA GLN A 256 12.21 2.36 -7.37
C GLN A 256 13.33 1.62 -6.65
N GLY A 257 14.00 0.70 -7.35
CA GLY A 257 15.23 0.06 -6.90
C GLY A 257 16.47 0.79 -7.42
N VAL A 258 17.55 0.75 -6.66
CA VAL A 258 18.87 1.22 -7.08
C VAL A 258 19.81 0.02 -7.20
N ALA A 259 20.74 0.03 -8.15
CA ALA A 259 21.62 -1.08 -8.48
C ALA A 259 22.26 -1.75 -7.24
N GLY A 260 22.33 -3.07 -7.23
CA GLY A 260 22.89 -3.88 -6.14
C GLY A 260 21.91 -4.33 -5.06
N THR A 261 20.63 -4.05 -5.22
CA THR A 261 19.59 -4.35 -4.21
C THR A 261 18.34 -4.90 -4.87
N THR A 262 17.69 -5.86 -4.23
CA THR A 262 16.33 -6.27 -4.59
C THR A 262 15.34 -5.56 -3.69
N CYS A 263 14.39 -4.85 -4.28
CA CYS A 263 13.30 -4.19 -3.59
C CYS A 263 12.00 -4.92 -3.90
N ASN A 264 11.26 -5.29 -2.88
CA ASN A 264 9.89 -5.78 -3.02
C ASN A 264 8.94 -4.72 -2.45
N TRP A 265 7.80 -4.54 -3.10
CA TRP A 265 6.88 -3.46 -2.79
C TRP A 265 5.43 -3.90 -3.02
N VAL A 266 4.49 -3.42 -2.23
CA VAL A 266 3.07 -3.78 -2.33
C VAL A 266 2.10 -2.60 -2.23
N GLU A 267 2.49 -1.51 -1.52
CA GLU A 267 1.55 -0.43 -1.22
C GLU A 267 2.26 0.92 -1.04
N ALA A 268 1.69 2.00 -1.60
CA ALA A 268 2.07 3.38 -1.30
C ALA A 268 0.86 4.30 -1.27
N LEU A 269 0.89 5.23 -0.32
CA LEU A 269 -0.10 6.28 -0.14
C LEU A 269 0.59 7.63 0.01
N TYR A 270 -0.04 8.66 -0.49
CA TYR A 270 0.41 10.03 -0.33
C TYR A 270 -0.76 10.94 0.05
N TRP A 271 -0.55 11.76 1.05
CA TRP A 271 -1.47 12.82 1.48
C TRP A 271 -0.84 14.17 1.22
N ASP A 272 -1.52 14.99 0.45
CA ASP A 272 -1.16 16.38 0.19
C ASP A 272 -1.85 17.28 1.22
N ALA A 273 -1.17 18.31 1.66
CA ALA A 273 -1.65 19.27 2.67
C ALA A 273 -2.15 18.63 3.99
N THR A 274 -1.67 17.43 4.30
CA THR A 274 -2.15 16.66 5.46
C THR A 274 -1.00 16.01 6.22
N ALA A 275 -0.83 16.38 7.48
CA ALA A 275 -0.02 15.65 8.43
C ALA A 275 -0.91 14.62 9.14
N LEU A 276 -0.60 13.33 8.96
CA LEU A 276 -1.22 12.28 9.75
C LEU A 276 -0.83 12.43 11.21
N THR A 277 -1.78 12.15 12.12
CA THR A 277 -1.45 12.06 13.53
C THR A 277 -0.62 10.80 13.81
N ALA A 278 0.07 10.78 14.95
CA ALA A 278 0.82 9.59 15.36
C ALA A 278 -0.08 8.35 15.48
N GLN A 279 -1.33 8.54 15.96
CA GLN A 279 -2.30 7.45 16.05
C GLN A 279 -2.69 6.94 14.66
N GLN A 280 -3.00 7.82 13.72
CA GLN A 280 -3.33 7.43 12.35
C GLN A 280 -2.17 6.67 11.66
N ALA A 281 -0.94 7.11 11.87
CA ALA A 281 0.23 6.40 11.35
C ALA A 281 0.38 5.00 11.98
N ALA A 282 0.16 4.88 13.30
CA ALA A 282 0.20 3.59 14.00
C ALA A 282 -0.93 2.65 13.55
N ASP A 283 -2.14 3.16 13.39
CA ASP A 283 -3.30 2.38 12.93
C ASP A 283 -3.09 1.89 11.50
N LEU A 284 -2.55 2.72 10.62
CA LEU A 284 -2.21 2.35 9.24
C LEU A 284 -1.16 1.26 9.21
N ASN A 285 -0.06 1.42 9.96
CA ASN A 285 0.99 0.40 10.04
C ASN A 285 0.45 -0.93 10.58
N SER A 286 -0.38 -0.90 11.61
CA SER A 286 -1.01 -2.10 12.17
C SER A 286 -1.92 -2.80 11.17
N ASN A 287 -2.73 -2.04 10.44
CA ASN A 287 -3.60 -2.55 9.39
C ASN A 287 -2.80 -3.21 8.24
N GLN A 288 -1.72 -2.56 7.80
CA GLN A 288 -0.86 -3.08 6.75
C GLN A 288 -0.15 -4.36 7.19
N LYS A 289 0.38 -4.39 8.41
CA LYS A 289 1.02 -5.60 8.97
C LYS A 289 0.04 -6.76 9.06
N ALA A 290 -1.17 -6.53 9.54
CA ALA A 290 -2.20 -7.56 9.63
C ALA A 290 -2.59 -8.11 8.25
N TYR A 291 -2.70 -7.25 7.23
CA TYR A 291 -3.08 -7.68 5.89
C TYR A 291 -1.94 -8.41 5.15
N TRP A 292 -0.72 -7.88 5.18
CA TRP A 292 0.42 -8.44 4.47
C TRP A 292 1.14 -9.56 5.22
N GLY A 293 0.82 -9.78 6.52
CA GLY A 293 1.24 -10.93 7.34
C GLY A 293 2.61 -10.79 8.01
N PHE A 294 3.05 -9.59 8.39
CA PHE A 294 4.36 -9.37 9.01
C PHE A 294 4.31 -8.56 10.32
#